data_c0abee553ce57bb099202df7e0998cae
#
_entry.id   c0abee553ce57bb099202df7e0998cae
#
_cell.length_a   1.000
_cell.length_b   1.000
_cell.length_c   1.000
_cell.angle_alpha   90.00
_cell.angle_beta   90.00
_cell.angle_gamma   90.00
#
_symmetry.space_group_name_H-M   'P 1'
#
loop_
_entity.id
_entity.type
_entity.pdbx_description
1 polymer ?
#
loop_
_entity_poly.entity_id
_entity_poly.type
_entity_poly.pdbx_seq_one_letter_code
_entity_poly.pdbx_strand_id
1 'polypeptide(L)'
;MSDAATALKICGLTNRSQACFIAAMGVKAIGVIGVEQTPRFVEELLRRSIFAELETLHPNVERVWVVADPSDDALQRALQGDGTPTIVQLHGSETPERCLQLKQQHPSVQWWKALRLRTAEDLCELSSFESHTDALLLDAWSPDQLGGTGHRLDPSWLTQLPQQLQPKTVWWLAGGISAEWVPELLSLVSPYGLDASSRLETQPGVKDLNKVRALVQTVHDNERRRQ
;
A
#
# COMPACT_ATOMS: atom_id res chain seq x y z
N MET A 1 17.19 -16.16 3.30
CA MET A 1 16.24 -15.23 3.98
C MET A 1 16.76 -13.84 3.67
N SER A 2 15.98 -12.98 3.03
CA SER A 2 16.45 -11.66 2.58
C SER A 2 16.64 -10.75 3.79
N ASP A 3 17.88 -10.27 4.02
CA ASP A 3 18.23 -9.20 4.99
C ASP A 3 17.74 -7.81 4.56
N ALA A 4 16.75 -7.75 3.69
CA ALA A 4 16.20 -6.47 3.22
C ALA A 4 15.32 -5.85 4.31
N ALA A 5 15.56 -4.56 4.56
CA ALA A 5 14.77 -3.74 5.48
C ALA A 5 13.28 -3.77 5.12
N THR A 6 12.40 -3.84 6.12
CA THR A 6 10.94 -3.82 5.92
C THR A 6 10.52 -2.45 5.38
N ALA A 7 10.05 -2.40 4.16
CA ALA A 7 9.59 -1.16 3.53
C ALA A 7 8.32 -0.61 4.22
N LEU A 8 8.15 0.72 4.23
CA LEU A 8 6.97 1.35 4.80
C LEU A 8 6.26 2.21 3.76
N LYS A 9 4.96 1.99 3.59
CA LYS A 9 4.05 2.83 2.81
C LYS A 9 3.10 3.56 3.76
N ILE A 10 2.91 4.86 3.54
CA ILE A 10 1.87 5.64 4.22
C ILE A 10 0.80 6.01 3.21
N CYS A 11 -0.42 5.54 3.45
CA CYS A 11 -1.53 5.61 2.51
C CYS A 11 -2.62 6.59 2.96
N GLY A 12 -3.38 7.12 1.99
CA GLY A 12 -4.50 8.03 2.23
C GLY A 12 -4.07 9.46 2.56
N LEU A 13 -2.98 9.94 1.92
CA LEU A 13 -2.56 11.33 1.99
C LEU A 13 -3.46 12.21 1.10
N THR A 14 -3.95 13.29 1.66
CA THR A 14 -4.83 14.26 0.98
C THR A 14 -4.23 15.66 0.92
N ASN A 15 -3.04 15.84 1.48
CA ASN A 15 -2.37 17.14 1.58
C ASN A 15 -0.92 17.04 1.10
N ARG A 16 -0.52 17.95 0.22
CA ARG A 16 0.79 18.00 -0.43
C ARG A 16 1.93 18.17 0.57
N SER A 17 1.82 19.17 1.45
CA SER A 17 2.87 19.44 2.44
C SER A 17 3.05 18.27 3.40
N GLN A 18 1.95 17.61 3.79
CA GLN A 18 2.00 16.44 4.66
C GLN A 18 2.64 15.24 3.96
N ALA A 19 2.36 15.04 2.65
CA ALA A 19 2.97 13.99 1.85
C ALA A 19 4.49 14.16 1.76
N CYS A 20 4.99 15.36 1.45
CA CYS A 20 6.43 15.64 1.39
C CYS A 20 7.10 15.51 2.77
N PHE A 21 6.46 15.99 3.83
CA PHE A 21 7.02 15.85 5.18
C PHE A 21 7.16 14.38 5.60
N ILE A 22 6.17 13.54 5.26
CA ILE A 22 6.23 12.11 5.55
C ILE A 22 7.25 11.40 4.65
N ALA A 23 7.36 11.79 3.38
CA ALA A 23 8.38 11.27 2.47
C ALA A 23 9.80 11.53 3.00
N ALA A 24 10.05 12.72 3.57
CA ALA A 24 11.33 13.08 4.21
C ALA A 24 11.68 12.22 5.44
N MET A 25 10.73 11.48 6.02
CA MET A 25 10.98 10.53 7.12
C MET A 25 11.60 9.20 6.64
N GLY A 26 11.81 9.02 5.33
CA GLY A 26 12.44 7.81 4.77
C GLY A 26 11.47 6.67 4.47
N VAL A 27 10.18 6.95 4.32
CA VAL A 27 9.21 5.94 3.87
C VAL A 27 9.46 5.55 2.41
N LYS A 28 9.17 4.30 2.06
CA LYS A 28 9.36 3.79 0.70
C LYS A 28 8.30 4.30 -0.28
N ALA A 29 7.06 4.49 0.19
CA ALA A 29 5.94 4.83 -0.68
C ALA A 29 4.92 5.75 -0.01
N ILE A 30 4.31 6.61 -0.82
CA ILE A 30 3.19 7.49 -0.46
C ILE A 30 1.96 7.08 -1.28
N GLY A 31 0.84 6.80 -0.60
CA GLY A 31 -0.43 6.41 -1.23
C GLY A 31 -1.45 7.55 -1.25
N VAL A 32 -2.02 7.81 -2.43
CA VAL A 32 -3.12 8.74 -2.66
C VAL A 32 -4.31 7.96 -3.21
N ILE A 33 -5.50 8.14 -2.64
CA ILE A 33 -6.69 7.36 -2.96
C ILE A 33 -7.54 8.10 -3.99
N GLY A 34 -7.82 7.45 -5.12
CA GLY A 34 -8.68 7.92 -6.21
C GLY A 34 -10.06 7.24 -6.25
N VAL A 35 -10.54 6.71 -5.11
CA VAL A 35 -11.86 6.09 -4.98
C VAL A 35 -12.82 7.10 -4.35
N GLU A 36 -13.76 7.63 -5.11
CA GLU A 36 -14.65 8.74 -4.72
C GLU A 36 -15.49 8.46 -3.46
N GLN A 37 -15.85 7.20 -3.24
CA GLN A 37 -16.70 6.78 -2.12
C GLN A 37 -15.95 6.71 -0.78
N THR A 38 -14.67 7.06 -0.77
CA THR A 38 -13.87 7.03 0.47
C THR A 38 -13.68 8.44 1.04
N PRO A 39 -13.61 8.60 2.37
CA PRO A 39 -13.37 9.91 3.00
C PRO A 39 -11.92 10.43 2.75
N ARG A 40 -11.09 9.65 2.07
CA ARG A 40 -9.69 9.98 1.72
C ARG A 40 -9.52 10.19 0.21
N PHE A 41 -10.63 10.34 -0.51
CA PHE A 41 -10.60 10.62 -1.94
C PHE A 41 -9.83 11.90 -2.25
N VAL A 42 -9.02 11.83 -3.29
CA VAL A 42 -8.27 12.97 -3.85
C VAL A 42 -8.56 13.04 -5.34
N GLU A 43 -9.05 14.18 -5.79
CA GLU A 43 -9.28 14.45 -7.21
C GLU A 43 -7.98 14.46 -8.02
N GLU A 44 -8.09 14.31 -9.34
CA GLU A 44 -6.95 14.14 -10.25
C GLU A 44 -5.94 15.30 -10.16
N LEU A 45 -6.40 16.55 -10.18
CA LEU A 45 -5.51 17.73 -10.17
C LEU A 45 -4.66 17.80 -8.88
N LEU A 46 -5.28 17.54 -7.73
CA LEU A 46 -4.57 17.53 -6.46
C LEU A 46 -3.61 16.34 -6.36
N ARG A 47 -4.03 15.14 -6.81
CA ARG A 47 -3.17 13.96 -6.89
C ARG A 47 -1.91 14.25 -7.73
N ARG A 48 -2.08 14.82 -8.92
CA ARG A 48 -0.97 15.21 -9.80
C ARG A 48 -0.04 16.20 -9.13
N SER A 49 -0.60 17.20 -8.45
CA SER A 49 0.21 18.18 -7.71
C SER A 49 1.02 17.53 -6.58
N ILE A 50 0.44 16.58 -5.83
CA ILE A 50 1.14 15.82 -4.79
C ILE A 50 2.28 15.00 -5.42
N PHE A 51 2.00 14.28 -6.51
CA PHE A 51 2.98 13.39 -7.13
C PHE A 51 4.11 14.15 -7.83
N ALA A 52 3.83 15.27 -8.49
CA ALA A 52 4.87 16.11 -9.11
C ALA A 52 5.82 16.71 -8.06
N GLU A 53 5.30 17.13 -6.91
CA GLU A 53 6.15 17.62 -5.82
C GLU A 53 7.00 16.51 -5.19
N LEU A 54 6.42 15.32 -4.97
CA LEU A 54 7.17 14.15 -4.51
C LEU A 54 8.25 13.75 -5.51
N GLU A 55 7.97 13.76 -6.81
CA GLU A 55 8.94 13.47 -7.86
C GLU A 55 10.14 14.42 -7.82
N THR A 56 9.88 15.71 -7.58
CA THR A 56 10.91 16.74 -7.52
C THR A 56 11.75 16.66 -6.24
N LEU A 57 11.10 16.52 -5.07
CA LEU A 57 11.76 16.62 -3.77
C LEU A 57 12.21 15.27 -3.20
N HIS A 58 11.53 14.20 -3.57
CA HIS A 58 11.74 12.85 -3.04
C HIS A 58 11.67 11.79 -4.15
N PRO A 59 12.56 11.84 -5.18
CA PRO A 59 12.46 11.00 -6.40
C PRO A 59 12.55 9.50 -6.11
N ASN A 60 13.10 9.10 -4.96
CA ASN A 60 13.21 7.70 -4.54
C ASN A 60 11.97 7.16 -3.82
N VAL A 61 10.97 8.03 -3.57
CA VAL A 61 9.70 7.63 -2.92
C VAL A 61 8.68 7.26 -4.00
N GLU A 62 8.13 6.06 -3.89
CA GLU A 62 7.12 5.55 -4.81
C GLU A 62 5.80 6.30 -4.64
N ARG A 63 5.21 6.70 -5.75
CA ARG A 63 3.93 7.42 -5.84
C ARG A 63 2.83 6.44 -6.18
N VAL A 64 2.07 6.02 -5.17
CA VAL A 64 1.05 4.98 -5.30
C VAL A 64 -0.34 5.60 -5.48
N TRP A 65 -0.96 5.37 -6.62
CA TRP A 65 -2.36 5.71 -6.85
C TRP A 65 -3.25 4.51 -6.56
N VAL A 66 -4.13 4.64 -5.57
CA VAL A 66 -5.04 3.56 -5.16
C VAL A 66 -6.38 3.76 -5.83
N VAL A 67 -6.84 2.76 -6.57
CA VAL A 67 -8.08 2.79 -7.37
C VAL A 67 -8.88 1.50 -7.20
N ALA A 68 -10.15 1.56 -7.55
CA ALA A 68 -11.02 0.39 -7.60
C ALA A 68 -11.74 0.37 -8.96
N ASP A 69 -11.55 -0.71 -9.71
CA ASP A 69 -12.16 -0.96 -11.02
C ASP A 69 -12.05 0.24 -12.00
N PRO A 70 -10.84 0.82 -12.20
CA PRO A 70 -10.66 2.00 -13.02
C PRO A 70 -10.96 1.71 -14.50
N SER A 71 -11.60 2.69 -15.18
CA SER A 71 -11.77 2.63 -16.63
C SER A 71 -10.42 2.85 -17.36
N ASP A 72 -10.32 2.33 -18.60
CA ASP A 72 -9.12 2.53 -19.42
C ASP A 72 -8.85 4.02 -19.68
N ASP A 73 -9.90 4.82 -19.89
CA ASP A 73 -9.77 6.28 -20.06
C ASP A 73 -9.20 6.97 -18.80
N ALA A 74 -9.62 6.55 -17.61
CA ALA A 74 -9.09 7.10 -16.37
C ALA A 74 -7.61 6.73 -16.20
N LEU A 75 -7.24 5.50 -16.51
CA LEU A 75 -5.86 5.03 -16.50
C LEU A 75 -5.01 5.78 -17.53
N GLN A 76 -5.48 5.90 -18.77
CA GLN A 76 -4.76 6.61 -19.83
C GLN A 76 -4.47 8.06 -19.42
N ARG A 77 -5.44 8.79 -18.88
CA ARG A 77 -5.22 10.14 -18.37
C ARG A 77 -4.22 10.15 -17.22
N ALA A 78 -4.39 9.28 -16.23
CA ALA A 78 -3.57 9.29 -15.03
C ALA A 78 -2.08 8.96 -15.28
N LEU A 79 -1.79 8.17 -16.33
CA LEU A 79 -0.44 7.69 -16.67
C LEU A 79 0.29 8.58 -17.69
N GLN A 80 -0.28 9.73 -18.08
CA GLN A 80 0.33 10.66 -19.02
C GLN A 80 0.61 12.02 -18.37
N GLY A 81 1.64 12.72 -18.86
CA GLY A 81 2.02 14.07 -18.38
C GLY A 81 2.71 14.06 -17.02
N ASP A 82 2.70 15.20 -16.34
CA ASP A 82 3.38 15.39 -15.05
C ASP A 82 2.58 14.82 -13.88
N GLY A 83 3.26 14.48 -12.80
CA GLY A 83 2.64 13.97 -11.59
C GLY A 83 1.97 12.61 -11.78
N THR A 84 2.58 11.75 -12.59
CA THR A 84 2.12 10.37 -12.80
C THR A 84 2.47 9.46 -11.62
N PRO A 85 1.67 8.42 -11.33
CA PRO A 85 2.04 7.41 -10.37
C PRO A 85 3.19 6.55 -10.89
N THR A 86 4.05 6.06 -10.01
CA THR A 86 4.99 4.98 -10.30
C THR A 86 4.36 3.61 -10.08
N ILE A 87 3.32 3.56 -9.26
CA ILE A 87 2.58 2.36 -8.89
C ILE A 87 1.09 2.64 -8.97
N VAL A 88 0.33 1.76 -9.61
CA VAL A 88 -1.14 1.71 -9.51
C VAL A 88 -1.53 0.52 -8.64
N GLN A 89 -2.20 0.80 -7.53
CA GLN A 89 -2.73 -0.22 -6.62
C GLN A 89 -4.21 -0.45 -6.93
N LEU A 90 -4.53 -1.62 -7.46
CA LEU A 90 -5.87 -2.08 -7.75
C LEU A 90 -6.52 -2.63 -6.49
N HIS A 91 -7.58 -1.99 -6.01
CA HIS A 91 -8.25 -2.32 -4.74
C HIS A 91 -9.75 -2.64 -4.92
N GLY A 92 -10.17 -2.86 -6.15
CA GLY A 92 -11.51 -3.26 -6.54
C GLY A 92 -11.64 -4.77 -6.74
N SER A 93 -12.50 -5.14 -7.69
CA SER A 93 -12.81 -6.51 -8.09
C SER A 93 -12.05 -6.97 -9.34
N GLU A 94 -10.94 -6.29 -9.67
CA GLU A 94 -10.13 -6.61 -10.86
C GLU A 94 -9.66 -8.07 -10.82
N THR A 95 -9.93 -8.81 -11.91
CA THR A 95 -9.53 -10.21 -12.05
C THR A 95 -8.03 -10.36 -12.33
N PRO A 96 -7.44 -11.56 -12.15
CA PRO A 96 -6.04 -11.82 -12.54
C PRO A 96 -5.75 -11.46 -13.99
N GLU A 97 -6.67 -11.80 -14.92
CA GLU A 97 -6.53 -11.51 -16.35
C GLU A 97 -6.50 -9.99 -16.60
N ARG A 98 -7.36 -9.22 -15.89
CA ARG A 98 -7.36 -7.76 -15.98
C ARG A 98 -6.06 -7.18 -15.46
N CYS A 99 -5.54 -7.68 -14.36
CA CYS A 99 -4.25 -7.27 -13.81
C CYS A 99 -3.11 -7.51 -14.82
N LEU A 100 -3.06 -8.70 -15.43
CA LEU A 100 -2.07 -9.04 -16.44
C LEU A 100 -2.18 -8.15 -17.69
N GLN A 101 -3.40 -7.90 -18.16
CA GLN A 101 -3.66 -7.02 -19.30
C GLN A 101 -3.10 -5.62 -19.03
N LEU A 102 -3.40 -5.03 -17.89
CA LEU A 102 -2.92 -3.70 -17.50
C LEU A 102 -1.39 -3.63 -17.40
N LYS A 103 -0.78 -4.65 -16.79
CA LYS A 103 0.68 -4.78 -16.68
C LYS A 103 1.36 -4.85 -18.06
N GLN A 104 0.76 -5.56 -19.01
CA GLN A 104 1.27 -5.65 -20.39
C GLN A 104 1.08 -4.35 -21.18
N GLN A 105 -0.04 -3.67 -21.00
CA GLN A 105 -0.36 -2.41 -21.69
C GLN A 105 0.48 -1.23 -21.19
N HIS A 106 0.85 -1.22 -19.90
CA HIS A 106 1.56 -0.11 -19.27
C HIS A 106 2.80 -0.62 -18.50
N PRO A 107 3.84 -1.11 -19.20
CA PRO A 107 5.00 -1.74 -18.57
C PRO A 107 5.93 -0.77 -17.81
N SER A 108 5.73 0.54 -17.95
CA SER A 108 6.48 1.57 -17.21
C SER A 108 5.98 1.82 -15.79
N VAL A 109 4.83 1.23 -15.43
CA VAL A 109 4.18 1.38 -14.13
C VAL A 109 4.11 0.03 -13.44
N GLN A 110 4.33 0.00 -12.12
CA GLN A 110 4.10 -1.21 -11.34
C GLN A 110 2.61 -1.37 -11.02
N TRP A 111 2.13 -2.58 -11.10
CA TRP A 111 0.75 -2.95 -10.82
C TRP A 111 0.66 -3.80 -9.56
N TRP A 112 0.08 -3.23 -8.51
CA TRP A 112 -0.15 -3.93 -7.26
C TRP A 112 -1.61 -4.34 -7.15
N LYS A 113 -1.89 -5.56 -6.68
CA LYS A 113 -3.26 -5.98 -6.35
C LYS A 113 -3.47 -6.02 -4.85
N ALA A 114 -4.45 -5.27 -4.37
CA ALA A 114 -4.90 -5.38 -2.99
C ALA A 114 -5.99 -6.48 -2.89
N LEU A 115 -5.80 -7.40 -1.96
CA LEU A 115 -6.69 -8.50 -1.65
C LEU A 115 -7.19 -8.35 -0.21
N ARG A 116 -8.52 -8.33 -0.07
CA ARG A 116 -9.18 -8.18 1.23
C ARG A 116 -9.50 -9.55 1.81
N LEU A 117 -8.76 -9.94 2.82
CA LEU A 117 -8.90 -11.25 3.47
C LEU A 117 -9.97 -11.20 4.55
N ARG A 118 -11.00 -12.04 4.42
CA ARG A 118 -12.12 -12.22 5.36
C ARG A 118 -11.96 -13.47 6.18
N THR A 119 -11.49 -14.52 5.52
CA THR A 119 -11.35 -15.87 6.07
C THR A 119 -10.02 -16.48 5.64
N ALA A 120 -9.63 -17.58 6.25
CA ALA A 120 -8.42 -18.30 5.85
C ALA A 120 -8.51 -18.88 4.43
N GLU A 121 -9.71 -19.16 3.94
CA GLU A 121 -9.95 -19.67 2.59
C GLU A 121 -9.55 -18.64 1.51
N ASP A 122 -9.68 -17.34 1.79
CA ASP A 122 -9.28 -16.28 0.86
C ASP A 122 -7.77 -16.32 0.53
N LEU A 123 -6.96 -16.96 1.38
CA LEU A 123 -5.53 -17.17 1.10
C LEU A 123 -5.28 -18.04 -0.14
N CYS A 124 -6.23 -18.91 -0.51
CA CYS A 124 -6.11 -19.74 -1.72
C CYS A 124 -6.14 -18.93 -3.02
N GLU A 125 -6.71 -17.72 -2.99
CA GLU A 125 -6.79 -16.84 -4.16
C GLU A 125 -5.46 -16.14 -4.48
N LEU A 126 -4.54 -16.05 -3.51
CA LEU A 126 -3.28 -15.31 -3.65
C LEU A 126 -2.47 -15.78 -4.88
N SER A 127 -2.38 -17.10 -5.06
CA SER A 127 -1.59 -17.70 -6.14
C SER A 127 -2.06 -17.30 -7.53
N SER A 128 -3.35 -16.99 -7.71
CA SER A 128 -3.90 -16.57 -9.01
C SER A 128 -3.41 -15.19 -9.45
N PHE A 129 -2.99 -14.33 -8.51
CA PHE A 129 -2.52 -12.97 -8.79
C PHE A 129 -0.99 -12.84 -8.85
N GLU A 130 -0.22 -13.77 -8.29
CA GLU A 130 1.24 -13.64 -8.13
C GLU A 130 1.99 -13.38 -9.45
N SER A 131 1.63 -14.08 -10.52
CA SER A 131 2.26 -13.88 -11.83
C SER A 131 1.64 -12.75 -12.66
N HIS A 132 0.51 -12.21 -12.22
CA HIS A 132 -0.30 -11.22 -12.94
C HIS A 132 -0.06 -9.80 -12.44
N THR A 133 0.67 -9.64 -11.34
CA THR A 133 0.97 -8.34 -10.71
C THR A 133 2.46 -8.21 -10.37
N ASP A 134 2.88 -7.04 -9.93
CA ASP A 134 4.26 -6.80 -9.46
C ASP A 134 4.37 -6.98 -7.95
N ALA A 135 3.25 -6.77 -7.24
CA ALA A 135 3.15 -7.04 -5.81
C ALA A 135 1.70 -7.30 -5.39
N LEU A 136 1.55 -8.01 -4.28
CA LEU A 136 0.28 -8.19 -3.59
C LEU A 136 0.24 -7.31 -2.33
N LEU A 137 -0.91 -6.72 -2.04
CA LEU A 137 -1.17 -6.05 -0.77
C LEU A 137 -2.31 -6.77 -0.06
N LEU A 138 -2.02 -7.32 1.10
CA LEU A 138 -2.96 -8.09 1.90
C LEU A 138 -3.57 -7.18 2.97
N ASP A 139 -4.88 -6.91 2.86
CA ASP A 139 -5.60 -6.01 3.76
C ASP A 139 -6.65 -6.78 4.57
N ALA A 140 -6.81 -6.40 5.84
CA ALA A 140 -7.89 -6.93 6.66
C ALA A 140 -9.24 -6.44 6.12
N TRP A 141 -10.13 -7.37 5.83
CA TRP A 141 -11.46 -7.02 5.34
C TRP A 141 -12.28 -6.26 6.37
N SER A 142 -13.06 -5.30 5.88
CA SER A 142 -14.09 -4.63 6.67
C SER A 142 -15.38 -4.55 5.87
N PRO A 143 -16.56 -4.76 6.49
CA PRO A 143 -17.85 -4.70 5.81
C PRO A 143 -18.17 -3.29 5.29
N ASP A 144 -17.69 -2.25 5.96
CA ASP A 144 -18.19 -0.90 5.80
C ASP A 144 -17.36 -0.02 4.87
N GLN A 145 -16.10 -0.40 4.52
CA GLN A 145 -15.20 0.47 3.74
C GLN A 145 -14.18 -0.33 2.92
N LEU A 146 -13.77 0.25 1.79
CA LEU A 146 -12.63 -0.17 0.98
C LEU A 146 -11.32 0.20 1.70
N GLY A 147 -10.95 -0.58 2.75
CA GLY A 147 -9.74 -0.38 3.55
C GLY A 147 -9.83 0.76 4.58
N GLY A 148 -8.80 0.88 5.42
CA GLY A 148 -8.67 1.99 6.37
C GLY A 148 -9.55 1.94 7.62
N THR A 149 -10.15 0.79 7.95
CA THR A 149 -10.99 0.60 9.15
C THR A 149 -10.18 0.35 10.41
N GLY A 150 -8.88 0.02 10.25
CA GLY A 150 -8.00 -0.30 11.36
C GLY A 150 -8.20 -1.70 11.95
N HIS A 151 -8.99 -2.56 11.31
CA HIS A 151 -9.03 -3.98 11.65
C HIS A 151 -7.69 -4.64 11.35
N ARG A 152 -7.32 -5.61 12.17
CA ARG A 152 -6.10 -6.42 12.02
C ARG A 152 -6.45 -7.76 11.40
N LEU A 153 -5.55 -8.30 10.59
CA LEU A 153 -5.62 -9.70 10.18
C LEU A 153 -5.42 -10.61 11.39
N ASP A 154 -6.11 -11.76 11.39
CA ASP A 154 -5.95 -12.76 12.43
C ASP A 154 -4.50 -13.28 12.43
N PRO A 155 -3.79 -13.26 13.57
CA PRO A 155 -2.42 -13.77 13.66
C PRO A 155 -2.26 -15.22 13.18
N SER A 156 -3.29 -16.05 13.31
CA SER A 156 -3.27 -17.45 12.84
C SER A 156 -3.17 -17.55 11.30
N TRP A 157 -3.71 -16.59 10.56
CA TRP A 157 -3.58 -16.53 9.11
C TRP A 157 -2.20 -16.04 8.70
N LEU A 158 -1.66 -15.06 9.42
CA LEU A 158 -0.32 -14.52 9.14
C LEU A 158 0.74 -15.61 9.10
N THR A 159 0.70 -16.57 10.03
CA THR A 159 1.65 -17.68 10.07
C THR A 159 1.53 -18.66 8.88
N GLN A 160 0.39 -18.68 8.19
CA GLN A 160 0.16 -19.51 7.02
C GLN A 160 0.61 -18.85 5.71
N LEU A 161 0.69 -17.52 5.67
CA LEU A 161 1.01 -16.74 4.46
C LEU A 161 2.29 -17.19 3.74
N PRO A 162 3.43 -17.45 4.42
CA PRO A 162 4.65 -17.88 3.74
C PRO A 162 4.53 -19.21 2.99
N GLN A 163 3.55 -20.04 3.37
CA GLN A 163 3.28 -21.34 2.73
C GLN A 163 2.36 -21.21 1.51
N GLN A 164 1.59 -20.11 1.45
CA GLN A 164 0.62 -19.82 0.39
C GLN A 164 1.23 -18.98 -0.74
N LEU A 165 2.37 -18.35 -0.51
CA LEU A 165 3.03 -17.46 -1.46
C LEU A 165 4.30 -18.08 -2.02
N GLN A 166 4.56 -17.83 -3.30
CA GLN A 166 5.85 -18.23 -3.89
C GLN A 166 7.01 -17.43 -3.27
N PRO A 167 8.22 -18.00 -3.15
CA PRO A 167 9.35 -17.35 -2.49
C PRO A 167 9.78 -16.00 -3.08
N LYS A 168 9.41 -15.74 -4.34
CA LYS A 168 9.74 -14.49 -5.06
C LYS A 168 8.64 -13.45 -5.03
N THR A 169 7.47 -13.76 -4.48
CA THR A 169 6.34 -12.85 -4.45
C THR A 169 6.65 -11.67 -3.54
N VAL A 170 6.58 -10.47 -4.10
CA VAL A 170 6.62 -9.23 -3.32
C VAL A 170 5.24 -9.00 -2.72
N TRP A 171 5.15 -8.96 -1.40
CA TRP A 171 3.88 -8.74 -0.72
C TRP A 171 3.98 -7.75 0.42
N TRP A 172 2.92 -7.00 0.58
CA TRP A 172 2.74 -5.97 1.59
C TRP A 172 1.62 -6.35 2.54
N LEU A 173 1.71 -5.93 3.78
CA LEU A 173 0.67 -6.14 4.76
C LEU A 173 0.03 -4.81 5.16
N ALA A 174 -1.30 -4.76 5.07
CA ALA A 174 -2.15 -3.66 5.51
C ALA A 174 -3.09 -4.12 6.63
N GLY A 175 -3.91 -3.19 7.11
CA GLY A 175 -4.89 -3.46 8.16
C GLY A 175 -4.34 -3.22 9.56
N GLY A 176 -4.73 -2.08 10.15
CA GLY A 176 -4.43 -1.75 11.54
C GLY A 176 -2.97 -1.51 11.91
N ILE A 177 -2.08 -1.32 10.93
CA ILE A 177 -0.64 -1.10 11.16
C ILE A 177 -0.42 0.12 12.05
N SER A 178 0.31 -0.07 13.15
CA SER A 178 0.65 0.96 14.12
C SER A 178 1.97 0.61 14.82
N ALA A 179 2.62 1.61 15.44
CA ALA A 179 3.89 1.41 16.15
C ALA A 179 3.78 0.34 17.25
N GLU A 180 2.65 0.25 17.93
CA GLU A 180 2.43 -0.69 19.03
C GLU A 180 2.33 -2.14 18.54
N TRP A 181 1.81 -2.36 17.32
CA TRP A 181 1.59 -3.71 16.78
C TRP A 181 2.76 -4.25 15.95
N VAL A 182 3.55 -3.38 15.33
CA VAL A 182 4.65 -3.79 14.44
C VAL A 182 5.63 -4.79 15.06
N PRO A 183 6.07 -4.66 16.35
CA PRO A 183 7.01 -5.64 16.93
C PRO A 183 6.42 -7.05 17.00
N GLU A 184 5.17 -7.20 17.43
CA GLU A 184 4.46 -8.48 17.45
C GLU A 184 4.27 -9.01 16.02
N LEU A 185 3.75 -8.19 15.11
CA LEU A 185 3.50 -8.55 13.72
C LEU A 185 4.75 -9.08 13.03
N LEU A 186 5.85 -8.36 13.12
CA LEU A 186 7.11 -8.75 12.47
C LEU A 186 7.80 -9.93 13.17
N SER A 187 7.39 -10.32 14.39
CA SER A 187 7.82 -11.58 14.98
C SER A 187 7.14 -12.81 14.35
N LEU A 188 5.96 -12.63 13.74
CA LEU A 188 5.17 -13.69 13.13
C LEU A 188 5.48 -13.85 11.64
N VAL A 189 5.68 -12.73 10.93
CA VAL A 189 5.86 -12.72 9.46
C VAL A 189 6.91 -11.71 9.02
N SER A 190 7.42 -11.90 7.80
CA SER A 190 8.42 -11.04 7.18
C SER A 190 7.91 -10.58 5.80
N PRO A 191 6.94 -9.64 5.73
CA PRO A 191 6.51 -9.04 4.48
C PRO A 191 7.63 -8.20 3.87
N TYR A 192 7.56 -7.95 2.56
CA TYR A 192 8.41 -6.94 1.93
C TYR A 192 8.18 -5.56 2.55
N GLY A 193 6.92 -5.22 2.87
CA GLY A 193 6.59 -3.94 3.47
C GLY A 193 5.26 -3.92 4.22
N LEU A 194 5.06 -2.83 4.96
CA LEU A 194 3.85 -2.53 5.71
C LEU A 194 3.15 -1.31 5.11
N ASP A 195 1.82 -1.39 4.98
CA ASP A 195 0.98 -0.28 4.52
C ASP A 195 0.12 0.26 5.67
N ALA A 196 0.38 1.48 6.10
CA ALA A 196 -0.30 2.12 7.22
C ALA A 196 -1.17 3.30 6.76
N SER A 197 -2.39 3.40 7.29
CA SER A 197 -3.33 4.48 6.96
C SER A 197 -4.06 5.01 8.20
N SER A 198 -5.24 4.48 8.51
CA SER A 198 -6.20 5.04 9.46
C SER A 198 -5.68 5.14 10.91
N ARG A 199 -4.85 4.19 11.36
CA ARG A 199 -4.27 4.24 12.72
C ARG A 199 -3.34 5.42 12.94
N LEU A 200 -2.84 6.01 11.85
CA LEU A 200 -1.96 7.17 11.89
C LEU A 200 -2.70 8.51 11.75
N GLU A 201 -4.03 8.53 11.81
CA GLU A 201 -4.82 9.71 11.54
C GLU A 201 -5.36 10.37 12.81
N THR A 202 -5.55 11.69 12.74
CA THR A 202 -6.36 12.49 13.67
C THR A 202 -7.81 12.56 13.18
N GLN A 203 -8.00 12.60 11.88
CA GLN A 203 -9.27 12.47 11.16
C GLN A 203 -9.00 11.90 9.76
N PRO A 204 -9.98 11.31 9.07
CA PRO A 204 -9.77 10.72 7.75
C PRO A 204 -9.02 11.65 6.78
N GLY A 205 -7.90 11.17 6.24
CA GLY A 205 -7.05 11.92 5.32
C GLY A 205 -6.03 12.88 5.98
N VAL A 206 -6.05 13.06 7.29
CA VAL A 206 -5.10 13.91 8.03
C VAL A 206 -4.26 13.07 8.96
N LYS A 207 -2.97 12.93 8.66
CA LYS A 207 -2.03 12.14 9.47
C LYS A 207 -1.58 12.88 10.72
N ASP A 208 -1.53 12.17 11.83
CA ASP A 208 -0.79 12.57 13.03
C ASP A 208 0.70 12.29 12.80
N LEU A 209 1.47 13.33 12.61
CA LEU A 209 2.90 13.23 12.31
C LEU A 209 3.71 12.59 13.44
N ASN A 210 3.24 12.65 14.70
CA ASN A 210 3.89 11.96 15.80
C ASN A 210 3.68 10.45 15.73
N LYS A 211 2.46 10.00 15.37
CA LYS A 211 2.19 8.58 15.14
C LYS A 211 2.97 8.04 13.94
N VAL A 212 3.09 8.82 12.85
CA VAL A 212 3.90 8.45 11.69
C VAL A 212 5.36 8.30 12.10
N ARG A 213 5.93 9.28 12.82
CA ARG A 213 7.31 9.22 13.29
C ARG A 213 7.56 8.04 14.21
N ALA A 214 6.65 7.76 15.14
CA ALA A 214 6.74 6.61 16.02
C ALA A 214 6.75 5.29 15.22
N LEU A 215 5.88 5.15 14.19
CA LEU A 215 5.85 3.98 13.35
C LEU A 215 7.17 3.79 12.57
N VAL A 216 7.67 4.85 11.92
CA VAL A 216 8.95 4.82 11.18
C VAL A 216 10.08 4.37 12.10
N GLN A 217 10.18 4.95 13.29
CA GLN A 217 11.19 4.60 14.29
C GLN A 217 11.07 3.13 14.72
N THR A 218 9.85 2.66 14.99
CA THR A 218 9.61 1.27 15.42
C THR A 218 10.03 0.26 14.34
N VAL A 219 9.75 0.54 13.06
CA VAL A 219 10.17 -0.32 11.94
C VAL A 219 11.71 -0.37 11.88
N HIS A 220 12.39 0.78 11.92
CA HIS A 220 13.86 0.84 11.91
C HIS A 220 14.50 0.13 13.12
N ASP A 221 13.95 0.29 14.32
CA ASP A 221 14.49 -0.34 15.53
C ASP A 221 14.31 -1.88 15.49
N ASN A 222 13.22 -2.35 14.91
CA ASN A 222 13.00 -3.78 14.73
C ASN A 222 14.01 -4.42 13.76
N GLU A 223 14.39 -3.71 12.72
CA GLU A 223 15.44 -4.15 11.78
C GLU A 223 16.81 -4.26 12.45
N ARG A 224 17.20 -3.24 13.22
CA ARG A 224 18.48 -3.25 13.97
C ARG A 224 18.61 -4.41 14.94
N ARG A 225 17.49 -4.89 15.49
CA ARG A 225 17.48 -6.03 16.41
C ARG A 225 17.60 -7.39 15.71
N ARG A 226 17.36 -7.42 14.38
CA ARG A 226 17.46 -8.64 13.57
C ARG A 226 18.83 -8.85 12.93
N GLN A 227 19.64 -7.79 12.86
CA GLN A 227 21.05 -7.80 12.42
C GLN A 227 21.96 -8.18 13.58
#